data_de885f0775bc11022f50c51ab3860187
#
_entry.id   de885f0775bc11022f50c51ab3860187
#
_cell.length_a   1.000
_cell.length_b   1.000
_cell.length_c   1.000
_cell.angle_alpha   90.00
_cell.angle_beta   90.00
_cell.angle_gamma   90.00
#
_symmetry.space_group_name_H-M   'P 1'
#
loop_
_entity.id
_entity.type
_entity.pdbx_description
1 polymer ?
#
loop_
_entity_poly.entity_id
_entity_poly.type
_entity_poly.pdbx_seq_one_letter_code
_entity_poly.pdbx_strand_id
1 'polypeptide(L)'
;MRGTLLCWASVIAQAAAHGNHAHVPTKQQASEPVDGWLWLHIAMEAGAWAVLFPLAMVLGLVRHRFHVPLSIAAVVISLTGFIFGQHHGGRQFKHTVHGTFAGVLFFLLLAQAACGVYLRLHLTWSRERYVRPVVLVIHGVLGRAFPVVGWAQMVFGIATLQSWCEGGHLNQCLAHYIMGSAFTAYSVILLIMMKCAVEWLRRRGCAQEYLDSWVIFIWGMINTFTEHQGGPWTHKDLQHHQPTIRRP
;
A
#
# COMPACT_ATOMS: atom_id res chain seq x y z
N MET A 1 31.59 -3.36 11.13
CA MET A 1 30.25 -2.71 11.25
C MET A 1 30.14 -1.32 10.56
N ARG A 2 31.21 -0.58 10.30
CA ARG A 2 31.14 0.72 9.59
C ARG A 2 30.93 0.60 8.07
N GLY A 3 31.40 -0.47 7.42
CA GLY A 3 31.29 -0.65 5.96
C GLY A 3 29.88 -1.01 5.46
N THR A 4 29.11 -1.73 6.27
CA THR A 4 27.73 -2.11 5.91
C THR A 4 26.74 -0.95 5.99
N LEU A 5 26.92 -0.02 6.95
CA LEU A 5 26.11 1.18 7.07
C LEU A 5 26.32 2.15 5.89
N LEU A 6 27.56 2.26 5.38
CA LEU A 6 27.86 3.10 4.22
C LEU A 6 27.27 2.52 2.92
N CYS A 7 27.22 1.20 2.78
CA CYS A 7 26.59 0.54 1.62
C CYS A 7 25.07 0.78 1.60
N TRP A 8 24.40 0.71 2.74
CA TRP A 8 22.97 1.00 2.84
C TRP A 8 22.65 2.49 2.65
N ALA A 9 23.52 3.39 3.15
CA ALA A 9 23.37 4.82 2.93
C ALA A 9 23.51 5.21 1.45
N SER A 10 24.39 4.55 0.70
CA SER A 10 24.54 4.77 -0.75
C SER A 10 23.35 4.27 -1.55
N VAL A 11 22.76 3.12 -1.18
CA VAL A 11 21.54 2.59 -1.81
C VAL A 11 20.33 3.49 -1.54
N ILE A 12 20.20 4.01 -0.32
CA ILE A 12 19.14 4.95 0.05
C ILE A 12 19.33 6.30 -0.67
N ALA A 13 20.56 6.79 -0.78
CA ALA A 13 20.87 8.03 -1.50
C ALA A 13 20.63 7.89 -3.01
N GLN A 14 20.90 6.73 -3.60
CA GLN A 14 20.58 6.45 -5.00
C GLN A 14 19.08 6.34 -5.23
N ALA A 15 18.31 5.69 -4.36
CA ALA A 15 16.86 5.65 -4.44
C ALA A 15 16.23 7.05 -4.34
N ALA A 16 16.78 7.94 -3.51
CA ALA A 16 16.34 9.33 -3.38
C ALA A 16 16.79 10.21 -4.56
N ALA A 17 17.99 9.95 -5.13
CA ALA A 17 18.52 10.70 -6.25
C ALA A 17 17.82 10.39 -7.60
N HIS A 18 17.35 9.17 -7.79
CA HIS A 18 16.56 8.80 -8.98
C HIS A 18 15.18 9.46 -9.04
N GLY A 19 14.69 10.04 -7.95
CA GLY A 19 13.42 10.76 -7.93
C GLY A 19 13.41 12.13 -8.65
N ASN A 20 14.57 12.67 -9.04
CA ASN A 20 14.65 14.07 -9.54
C ASN A 20 14.94 14.23 -11.04
N HIS A 21 15.14 13.17 -11.79
CA HIS A 21 15.23 13.26 -13.24
C HIS A 21 13.99 12.62 -13.84
N ALA A 22 13.00 13.46 -14.19
CA ALA A 22 11.80 13.07 -14.93
C ALA A 22 12.21 12.60 -16.35
N HIS A 23 12.79 11.40 -16.44
CA HIS A 23 12.95 10.73 -17.72
C HIS A 23 11.56 10.36 -18.24
N VAL A 24 11.04 11.19 -19.13
CA VAL A 24 9.86 10.82 -19.91
C VAL A 24 10.33 9.74 -20.90
N PRO A 25 9.87 8.48 -20.78
CA PRO A 25 10.26 7.44 -21.69
C PRO A 25 9.88 7.83 -23.12
N THR A 26 10.75 7.47 -24.08
CA THR A 26 10.44 7.62 -25.50
C THR A 26 9.25 6.73 -25.86
N LYS A 27 8.56 7.02 -26.97
CA LYS A 27 7.44 6.18 -27.46
C LYS A 27 7.87 4.71 -27.61
N GLN A 28 9.11 4.46 -28.05
CA GLN A 28 9.68 3.13 -28.21
C GLN A 28 9.81 2.43 -26.84
N GLN A 29 10.39 3.08 -25.84
CA GLN A 29 10.53 2.53 -24.48
C GLN A 29 9.19 2.25 -23.80
N ALA A 30 8.16 3.04 -24.09
CA ALA A 30 6.80 2.82 -23.56
C ALA A 30 6.06 1.66 -24.26
N SER A 31 6.46 1.28 -25.49
CA SER A 31 5.87 0.19 -26.26
C SER A 31 6.61 -1.15 -26.13
N GLU A 32 7.77 -1.16 -25.48
CA GLU A 32 8.53 -2.40 -25.25
C GLU A 32 7.71 -3.43 -24.44
N PRO A 33 7.94 -4.74 -24.65
CA PRO A 33 7.29 -5.76 -23.85
C PRO A 33 7.73 -5.69 -22.39
N VAL A 34 6.89 -6.17 -21.49
CA VAL A 34 7.22 -6.36 -20.08
C VAL A 34 8.27 -7.45 -19.95
N ASP A 35 9.40 -7.14 -19.33
CA ASP A 35 10.49 -8.10 -19.12
C ASP A 35 10.24 -9.04 -17.94
N GLY A 36 11.08 -10.08 -17.80
CA GLY A 36 10.96 -11.06 -16.73
C GLY A 36 11.17 -10.46 -15.33
N TRP A 37 12.04 -9.44 -15.21
CA TRP A 37 12.31 -8.79 -13.93
C TRP A 37 11.09 -8.03 -13.43
N LEU A 38 10.36 -7.34 -14.32
CA LEU A 38 9.13 -6.66 -13.97
C LEU A 38 8.02 -7.64 -13.60
N TRP A 39 7.91 -8.79 -14.28
CA TRP A 39 6.98 -9.84 -13.85
C TRP A 39 7.32 -10.41 -12.49
N LEU A 40 8.61 -10.58 -12.20
CA LEU A 40 9.06 -11.05 -10.90
C LEU A 40 8.77 -10.02 -9.79
N HIS A 41 9.00 -8.73 -10.06
CA HIS A 41 8.57 -7.63 -9.18
C HIS A 41 7.07 -7.73 -8.86
N ILE A 42 6.22 -7.82 -9.89
CA ILE A 42 4.77 -7.91 -9.72
C ILE A 42 4.37 -9.12 -8.86
N ALA A 43 4.94 -10.30 -9.15
CA ALA A 43 4.61 -11.52 -8.43
C ALA A 43 5.05 -11.46 -6.96
N MET A 44 6.25 -10.96 -6.69
CA MET A 44 6.79 -10.87 -5.34
C MET A 44 6.04 -9.83 -4.51
N GLU A 45 5.77 -8.64 -5.06
CA GLU A 45 5.03 -7.60 -4.34
C GLU A 45 3.56 -8.00 -4.13
N ALA A 46 2.90 -8.60 -5.12
CA ALA A 46 1.55 -9.12 -4.93
C ALA A 46 1.51 -10.21 -3.85
N GLY A 47 2.45 -11.16 -3.86
CA GLY A 47 2.56 -12.18 -2.82
C GLY A 47 2.81 -11.59 -1.43
N ALA A 48 3.71 -10.63 -1.32
CA ALA A 48 4.02 -9.97 -0.05
C ALA A 48 2.82 -9.17 0.49
N TRP A 49 2.26 -8.27 -0.32
CA TRP A 49 1.26 -7.31 0.14
C TRP A 49 -0.17 -7.84 0.16
N ALA A 50 -0.54 -8.75 -0.75
CA ALA A 50 -1.87 -9.34 -0.75
C ALA A 50 -2.02 -10.53 0.20
N VAL A 51 -0.92 -11.23 0.52
CA VAL A 51 -0.99 -12.48 1.28
C VAL A 51 -0.16 -12.43 2.56
N LEU A 52 1.16 -12.23 2.45
CA LEU A 52 2.06 -12.44 3.58
C LEU A 52 1.90 -11.39 4.68
N PHE A 53 1.83 -10.09 4.36
CA PHE A 53 1.63 -9.04 5.36
C PHE A 53 0.26 -9.12 6.03
N PRO A 54 -0.88 -9.30 5.32
CA PRO A 54 -2.17 -9.52 5.97
C PRO A 54 -2.18 -10.74 6.90
N LEU A 55 -1.60 -11.85 6.46
CA LEU A 55 -1.52 -13.05 7.29
C LEU A 55 -0.59 -12.83 8.51
N ALA A 56 0.55 -12.17 8.31
CA ALA A 56 1.45 -11.82 9.41
C ALA A 56 0.76 -10.89 10.43
N MET A 57 -0.04 -9.93 9.96
CA MET A 57 -0.86 -9.05 10.83
C MET A 57 -1.82 -9.90 11.68
N VAL A 58 -2.58 -10.79 11.07
CA VAL A 58 -3.53 -11.67 11.80
C VAL A 58 -2.81 -12.52 12.84
N LEU A 59 -1.68 -13.12 12.46
CA LEU A 59 -0.86 -13.91 13.39
C LEU A 59 -0.30 -13.06 14.55
N GLY A 60 0.03 -11.79 14.28
CA GLY A 60 0.44 -10.85 15.32
C GLY A 60 -0.69 -10.51 16.30
N LEU A 61 -1.91 -10.29 15.79
CA LEU A 61 -3.08 -10.01 16.62
C LEU A 61 -3.43 -11.16 17.57
N VAL A 62 -3.27 -12.41 17.11
CA VAL A 62 -3.48 -13.61 17.93
C VAL A 62 -2.23 -14.06 18.68
N ARG A 63 -1.14 -13.30 18.64
CA ARG A 63 0.15 -13.58 19.30
C ARG A 63 0.72 -14.96 18.93
N HIS A 64 0.55 -15.37 17.68
CA HIS A 64 0.99 -16.67 17.20
C HIS A 64 2.50 -16.71 16.94
N ARG A 65 3.16 -17.84 17.23
CA ARG A 65 4.62 -18.02 17.08
C ARG A 65 5.15 -17.79 15.66
N PHE A 66 4.33 -17.96 14.63
CA PHE A 66 4.71 -17.75 13.23
C PHE A 66 4.62 -16.29 12.76
N HIS A 67 4.18 -15.35 13.61
CA HIS A 67 4.17 -13.93 13.27
C HIS A 67 5.55 -13.43 12.83
N VAL A 68 6.58 -13.70 13.62
CA VAL A 68 7.94 -13.20 13.34
C VAL A 68 8.55 -13.85 12.10
N PRO A 69 8.60 -15.20 11.94
CA PRO A 69 9.14 -15.80 10.72
C PRO A 69 8.44 -15.34 9.45
N LEU A 70 7.11 -15.25 9.48
CA LEU A 70 6.33 -14.82 8.32
C LEU A 70 6.57 -13.35 7.98
N SER A 71 6.68 -12.48 9.01
CA SER A 71 7.02 -11.07 8.81
C SER A 71 8.40 -10.90 8.19
N ILE A 72 9.40 -11.68 8.61
CA ILE A 72 10.73 -11.65 8.01
C ILE A 72 10.67 -12.07 6.54
N ALA A 73 9.97 -13.17 6.24
CA ALA A 73 9.80 -13.63 4.86
C ALA A 73 9.11 -12.56 4.00
N ALA A 74 8.04 -11.94 4.50
CA ALA A 74 7.33 -10.88 3.79
C ALA A 74 8.23 -9.67 3.51
N VAL A 75 9.03 -9.23 4.49
CA VAL A 75 9.96 -8.11 4.33
C VAL A 75 11.05 -8.45 3.30
N VAL A 76 11.65 -9.64 3.38
CA VAL A 76 12.69 -10.07 2.43
C VAL A 76 12.14 -10.12 1.00
N ILE A 77 10.96 -10.73 0.81
CA ILE A 77 10.31 -10.83 -0.50
C ILE A 77 9.99 -9.45 -1.05
N SER A 78 9.38 -8.55 -0.25
CA SER A 78 9.04 -7.19 -0.70
C SER A 78 10.29 -6.36 -1.00
N LEU A 79 11.35 -6.41 -0.18
CA LEU A 79 12.59 -5.70 -0.49
C LEU A 79 13.26 -6.20 -1.77
N THR A 80 13.22 -7.51 -2.02
CA THR A 80 13.75 -8.09 -3.26
C THR A 80 12.88 -7.69 -4.46
N GLY A 81 11.56 -7.75 -4.32
CA GLY A 81 10.63 -7.27 -5.33
C GLY A 81 10.82 -5.80 -5.65
N PHE A 82 11.01 -4.95 -4.64
CA PHE A 82 11.31 -3.53 -4.81
C PHE A 82 12.59 -3.30 -5.66
N ILE A 83 13.67 -4.05 -5.37
CA ILE A 83 14.92 -3.97 -6.15
C ILE A 83 14.67 -4.33 -7.61
N PHE A 84 13.92 -5.40 -7.89
CA PHE A 84 13.60 -5.78 -9.27
C PHE A 84 12.77 -4.72 -9.99
N GLY A 85 11.84 -4.07 -9.29
CA GLY A 85 11.07 -2.94 -9.82
C GLY A 85 11.91 -1.70 -10.15
N GLN A 86 13.10 -1.54 -9.54
CA GLN A 86 14.02 -0.44 -9.86
C GLN A 86 14.99 -0.77 -11.01
N HIS A 87 15.23 -2.05 -11.28
CA HIS A 87 16.26 -2.52 -12.21
C HIS A 87 15.69 -3.27 -13.43
N HIS A 88 14.35 -3.25 -13.62
CA HIS A 88 13.78 -3.90 -14.81
C HIS A 88 14.19 -3.17 -16.09
N GLY A 89 14.43 -3.96 -17.15
CA GLY A 89 14.57 -3.48 -18.53
C GLY A 89 13.20 -3.33 -19.21
N GLY A 90 13.15 -3.51 -20.52
CA GLY A 90 11.91 -3.53 -21.29
C GLY A 90 11.07 -2.25 -21.13
N ARG A 91 9.77 -2.40 -20.98
CA ARG A 91 8.81 -1.27 -20.91
C ARG A 91 9.16 -0.31 -19.78
N GLN A 92 9.30 0.96 -20.13
CA GLN A 92 9.54 2.04 -19.20
C GLN A 92 8.28 2.86 -18.95
N PHE A 93 8.10 3.31 -17.72
CA PHE A 93 6.94 4.08 -17.30
C PHE A 93 7.35 5.51 -16.97
N LYS A 94 6.47 6.46 -17.26
CA LYS A 94 6.61 7.85 -16.80
C LYS A 94 6.62 7.90 -15.27
N HIS A 95 6.99 9.04 -14.72
CA HIS A 95 6.81 9.30 -13.29
C HIS A 95 5.36 9.05 -12.88
N THR A 96 5.12 8.09 -12.00
CA THR A 96 3.78 7.62 -11.66
C THR A 96 3.51 7.72 -10.17
N VAL A 97 2.23 7.75 -9.80
CA VAL A 97 1.81 7.69 -8.39
C VAL A 97 2.33 6.40 -7.73
N HIS A 98 2.33 5.28 -8.48
CA HIS A 98 2.90 4.01 -8.01
C HIS A 98 4.36 4.14 -7.57
N GLY A 99 5.22 4.75 -8.41
CA GLY A 99 6.63 4.94 -8.09
C GLY A 99 6.86 5.88 -6.90
N THR A 100 6.11 6.99 -6.85
CA THR A 100 6.21 7.94 -5.73
C THR A 100 5.77 7.30 -4.40
N PHE A 101 4.65 6.59 -4.43
CA PHE A 101 4.10 5.95 -3.24
C PHE A 101 4.92 4.74 -2.79
N ALA A 102 5.59 4.03 -3.72
CA ALA A 102 6.52 2.96 -3.40
C ALA A 102 7.68 3.44 -2.50
N GLY A 103 8.20 4.65 -2.74
CA GLY A 103 9.21 5.25 -1.88
C GLY A 103 8.70 5.46 -0.44
N VAL A 104 7.49 5.96 -0.28
CA VAL A 104 6.86 6.14 1.05
C VAL A 104 6.68 4.79 1.74
N LEU A 105 6.17 3.79 1.02
CA LEU A 105 5.98 2.44 1.55
C LEU A 105 7.30 1.78 1.97
N PHE A 106 8.36 1.98 1.21
CA PHE A 106 9.68 1.48 1.55
C PHE A 106 10.14 1.97 2.92
N PHE A 107 10.02 3.28 3.20
CA PHE A 107 10.37 3.83 4.51
C PHE A 107 9.45 3.34 5.63
N LEU A 108 8.14 3.22 5.37
CA LEU A 108 7.19 2.67 6.34
C LEU A 108 7.50 1.21 6.65
N LEU A 109 7.88 0.41 5.65
CA LEU A 109 8.30 -0.98 5.82
C LEU A 109 9.55 -1.09 6.70
N LEU A 110 10.56 -0.26 6.44
CA LEU A 110 11.77 -0.22 7.26
C LEU A 110 11.47 0.20 8.70
N ALA A 111 10.62 1.20 8.90
CA ALA A 111 10.20 1.65 10.23
C ALA A 111 9.45 0.53 10.98
N GLN A 112 8.53 -0.15 10.31
CA GLN A 112 7.79 -1.27 10.88
C GLN A 112 8.71 -2.45 11.24
N ALA A 113 9.66 -2.77 10.38
CA ALA A 113 10.67 -3.82 10.64
C ALA A 113 11.56 -3.44 11.82
N ALA A 114 12.04 -2.19 11.88
CA ALA A 114 12.85 -1.69 12.98
C ALA A 114 12.10 -1.74 14.32
N CYS A 115 10.83 -1.33 14.34
CA CYS A 115 9.97 -1.48 15.52
C CYS A 115 9.84 -2.95 15.95
N GLY A 116 9.62 -3.87 14.99
CA GLY A 116 9.52 -5.29 15.25
C GLY A 116 10.79 -5.89 15.84
N VAL A 117 11.95 -5.53 15.27
CA VAL A 117 13.27 -5.94 15.79
C VAL A 117 13.50 -5.39 17.20
N TYR A 118 13.23 -4.11 17.43
CA TYR A 118 13.35 -3.49 18.75
C TYR A 118 12.50 -4.22 19.80
N LEU A 119 11.24 -4.51 19.48
CA LEU A 119 10.33 -5.23 20.38
C LEU A 119 10.79 -6.67 20.67
N ARG A 120 11.54 -7.28 19.76
CA ARG A 120 12.09 -8.63 19.92
C ARG A 120 13.33 -8.67 20.80
N LEU A 121 14.14 -7.60 20.82
CA LEU A 121 15.45 -7.59 21.49
C LEU A 121 15.40 -7.60 23.01
N HIS A 122 14.24 -7.33 23.66
CA HIS A 122 14.09 -7.30 25.12
C HIS A 122 15.23 -6.54 25.85
N LEU A 123 15.48 -5.29 25.40
CA LEU A 123 16.53 -4.45 25.98
C LEU A 123 16.23 -4.12 27.46
N THR A 124 17.29 -4.03 28.29
CA THR A 124 17.18 -3.82 29.75
C THR A 124 17.77 -2.47 30.16
N TRP A 125 17.41 -1.38 29.49
CA TRP A 125 17.90 -0.05 29.83
C TRP A 125 16.84 0.75 30.60
N SER A 126 17.27 1.78 31.33
CA SER A 126 16.40 2.49 32.29
C SER A 126 15.18 3.16 31.66
N ARG A 127 15.24 3.55 30.38
CA ARG A 127 14.13 4.19 29.67
C ARG A 127 13.21 3.21 28.95
N GLU A 128 13.51 1.92 28.95
CA GLU A 128 12.75 0.86 28.24
C GLU A 128 11.26 0.89 28.63
N ARG A 129 10.94 1.11 29.90
CA ARG A 129 9.56 1.16 30.40
C ARG A 129 8.69 2.24 29.75
N TYR A 130 9.31 3.33 29.24
CA TYR A 130 8.59 4.42 28.57
C TYR A 130 8.60 4.26 27.03
N VAL A 131 9.68 3.78 26.47
CA VAL A 131 9.87 3.67 25.01
C VAL A 131 9.12 2.47 24.46
N ARG A 132 9.18 1.32 25.12
CA ARG A 132 8.56 0.08 24.66
C ARG A 132 7.04 0.18 24.43
N PRO A 133 6.24 0.78 25.30
CA PRO A 133 4.80 0.94 25.03
C PRO A 133 4.51 1.81 23.81
N VAL A 134 5.28 2.87 23.59
CA VAL A 134 5.14 3.74 22.42
C VAL A 134 5.47 2.98 21.14
N VAL A 135 6.59 2.26 21.11
CA VAL A 135 6.98 1.44 19.94
C VAL A 135 5.96 0.35 19.68
N LEU A 136 5.39 -0.27 20.72
CA LEU A 136 4.34 -1.28 20.57
C LEU A 136 3.08 -0.69 19.93
N VAL A 137 2.68 0.52 20.31
CA VAL A 137 1.54 1.21 19.69
C VAL A 137 1.84 1.54 18.24
N ILE A 138 3.00 2.12 17.94
CA ILE A 138 3.42 2.45 16.56
C ILE A 138 3.43 1.18 15.69
N HIS A 139 4.11 0.14 16.14
CA HIS A 139 4.16 -1.16 15.45
C HIS A 139 2.76 -1.73 15.20
N GLY A 140 1.88 -1.65 16.20
CA GLY A 140 0.51 -2.13 16.11
C GLY A 140 -0.36 -1.33 15.14
N VAL A 141 -0.21 0.00 15.09
CA VAL A 141 -0.96 0.87 14.17
C VAL A 141 -0.47 0.67 12.74
N LEU A 142 0.84 0.75 12.50
CA LEU A 142 1.43 0.53 11.17
C LEU A 142 1.10 -0.87 10.65
N GLY A 143 1.23 -1.90 11.49
CA GLY A 143 0.94 -3.28 11.07
C GLY A 143 -0.52 -3.48 10.64
N ARG A 144 -1.49 -2.77 11.24
CA ARG A 144 -2.90 -2.81 10.83
C ARG A 144 -3.17 -1.99 9.57
N ALA A 145 -2.40 -0.91 9.35
CA ALA A 145 -2.53 -0.09 8.15
C ALA A 145 -1.96 -0.77 6.90
N PHE A 146 -0.96 -1.65 7.05
CA PHE A 146 -0.24 -2.27 5.92
C PHE A 146 -1.13 -2.97 4.90
N PRO A 147 -2.13 -3.79 5.26
CA PRO A 147 -3.00 -4.41 4.25
C PRO A 147 -3.73 -3.39 3.38
N VAL A 148 -4.18 -2.29 3.97
CA VAL A 148 -4.90 -1.22 3.26
C VAL A 148 -3.96 -0.43 2.34
N VAL A 149 -2.81 -0.02 2.88
CA VAL A 149 -1.83 0.78 2.14
C VAL A 149 -1.19 -0.04 1.02
N GLY A 150 -0.86 -1.30 1.29
CA GLY A 150 -0.33 -2.24 0.29
C GLY A 150 -1.32 -2.52 -0.83
N TRP A 151 -2.59 -2.67 -0.49
CA TRP A 151 -3.63 -2.83 -1.50
C TRP A 151 -3.77 -1.58 -2.38
N ALA A 152 -3.76 -0.37 -1.82
CA ALA A 152 -3.75 0.86 -2.62
C ALA A 152 -2.54 0.91 -3.57
N GLN A 153 -1.36 0.52 -3.09
CA GLN A 153 -0.15 0.44 -3.92
C GLN A 153 -0.27 -0.57 -5.06
N MET A 154 -0.91 -1.71 -4.84
CA MET A 154 -1.17 -2.69 -5.91
C MET A 154 -2.12 -2.13 -6.97
N VAL A 155 -3.17 -1.40 -6.56
CA VAL A 155 -4.08 -0.73 -7.50
C VAL A 155 -3.33 0.31 -8.34
N PHE A 156 -2.46 1.12 -7.72
CA PHE A 156 -1.60 2.05 -8.45
C PHE A 156 -0.66 1.35 -9.43
N GLY A 157 -0.11 0.18 -9.04
CA GLY A 157 0.73 -0.64 -9.90
C GLY A 157 -0.01 -1.16 -11.13
N ILE A 158 -1.22 -1.70 -10.94
CA ILE A 158 -2.07 -2.18 -12.05
C ILE A 158 -2.45 -1.01 -12.97
N ALA A 159 -2.86 0.13 -12.43
CA ALA A 159 -3.21 1.31 -13.21
C ALA A 159 -2.01 1.80 -14.04
N THR A 160 -0.80 1.78 -13.46
CA THR A 160 0.43 2.14 -14.16
C THR A 160 0.76 1.14 -15.29
N LEU A 161 0.71 -0.17 -15.00
CA LEU A 161 1.02 -1.23 -15.96
C LEU A 161 0.09 -1.19 -17.18
N GLN A 162 -1.19 -0.88 -16.95
CA GLN A 162 -2.22 -0.84 -17.99
C GLN A 162 -2.39 0.55 -18.63
N SER A 163 -1.58 1.54 -18.21
CA SER A 163 -1.73 2.93 -18.64
C SER A 163 -3.15 3.50 -18.41
N TRP A 164 -3.80 3.06 -17.34
CA TRP A 164 -5.09 3.60 -16.93
C TRP A 164 -4.90 4.96 -16.25
N CYS A 165 -5.93 5.80 -16.27
CA CYS A 165 -5.90 7.09 -15.59
C CYS A 165 -4.84 8.07 -16.15
N GLU A 166 -4.58 8.02 -17.44
CA GLU A 166 -3.77 9.04 -18.11
C GLU A 166 -4.59 10.33 -18.37
N GLY A 167 -3.95 11.49 -18.19
CA GLY A 167 -4.56 12.79 -18.45
C GLY A 167 -4.93 13.59 -17.20
N GLY A 168 -5.74 14.65 -17.39
CA GLY A 168 -6.04 15.63 -16.34
C GLY A 168 -6.90 15.17 -15.17
N HIS A 169 -7.45 13.96 -15.20
CA HIS A 169 -8.36 13.42 -14.18
C HIS A 169 -7.75 12.23 -13.39
N LEU A 170 -6.44 12.20 -13.25
CA LEU A 170 -5.71 11.11 -12.61
C LEU A 170 -6.27 10.76 -11.22
N ASN A 171 -6.45 11.74 -10.36
CA ASN A 171 -6.90 11.51 -8.97
C ASN A 171 -8.31 10.90 -8.92
N GLN A 172 -9.23 11.42 -9.73
CA GLN A 172 -10.59 10.92 -9.80
C GLN A 172 -10.65 9.50 -10.35
N CYS A 173 -9.89 9.21 -11.40
CA CYS A 173 -9.80 7.88 -11.98
C CYS A 173 -9.24 6.86 -10.97
N LEU A 174 -8.11 7.17 -10.32
CA LEU A 174 -7.52 6.31 -9.30
C LEU A 174 -8.46 6.11 -8.10
N ALA A 175 -9.17 7.15 -7.66
CA ALA A 175 -10.15 7.05 -6.59
C ALA A 175 -11.26 6.05 -6.92
N HIS A 176 -11.76 6.00 -8.17
CA HIS A 176 -12.76 5.04 -8.59
C HIS A 176 -12.25 3.60 -8.58
N TYR A 177 -11.02 3.35 -9.05
CA TYR A 177 -10.43 2.00 -8.98
C TYR A 177 -10.17 1.54 -7.54
N ILE A 178 -9.66 2.43 -6.67
CA ILE A 178 -9.49 2.14 -5.25
C ILE A 178 -10.85 1.85 -4.62
N MET A 179 -11.85 2.67 -4.87
CA MET A 179 -13.18 2.52 -4.30
C MET A 179 -13.85 1.22 -4.77
N GLY A 180 -13.88 0.96 -6.07
CA GLY A 180 -14.49 -0.24 -6.63
C GLY A 180 -13.85 -1.53 -6.12
N SER A 181 -12.51 -1.59 -6.10
CA SER A 181 -11.79 -2.75 -5.57
C SER A 181 -11.95 -2.90 -4.06
N ALA A 182 -12.08 -1.78 -3.29
CA ALA A 182 -12.35 -1.82 -1.85
C ALA A 182 -13.70 -2.44 -1.54
N PHE A 183 -14.75 -1.99 -2.21
CA PHE A 183 -16.06 -2.57 -1.99
C PHE A 183 -16.12 -4.05 -2.36
N THR A 184 -15.43 -4.45 -3.43
CA THR A 184 -15.33 -5.86 -3.80
C THR A 184 -14.59 -6.68 -2.72
N ALA A 185 -13.44 -6.22 -2.26
CA ALA A 185 -12.69 -6.89 -1.20
C ALA A 185 -13.47 -6.92 0.11
N TYR A 186 -14.13 -5.81 0.48
CA TYR A 186 -14.92 -5.72 1.68
C TYR A 186 -16.13 -6.69 1.65
N SER A 187 -16.83 -6.79 0.51
CA SER A 187 -17.94 -7.73 0.38
C SER A 187 -17.48 -9.19 0.53
N VAL A 188 -16.31 -9.55 0.01
CA VAL A 188 -15.73 -10.89 0.21
C VAL A 188 -15.40 -11.14 1.68
N ILE A 189 -14.81 -10.15 2.37
CA ILE A 189 -14.53 -10.23 3.81
C ILE A 189 -15.84 -10.43 4.60
N LEU A 190 -16.88 -9.66 4.30
CA LEU A 190 -18.19 -9.80 4.94
C LEU A 190 -18.78 -11.21 4.74
N LEU A 191 -18.73 -11.75 3.53
CA LEU A 191 -19.20 -13.10 3.25
C LEU A 191 -18.43 -14.16 4.06
N ILE A 192 -17.12 -14.02 4.20
CA ILE A 192 -16.31 -14.90 5.03
C ILE A 192 -16.68 -14.73 6.51
N MET A 193 -16.85 -13.50 6.98
CA MET A 193 -17.23 -13.22 8.36
C MET A 193 -18.60 -13.81 8.69
N MET A 194 -19.58 -13.65 7.82
CA MET A 194 -20.93 -14.24 7.98
C MET A 194 -20.92 -15.77 8.06
N LYS A 195 -19.97 -16.42 7.38
CA LYS A 195 -19.87 -17.89 7.43
C LYS A 195 -19.01 -18.43 8.56
N CYS A 196 -17.90 -17.76 8.85
CA CYS A 196 -16.84 -18.31 9.71
C CYS A 196 -16.66 -17.59 11.05
N ALA A 197 -17.15 -16.36 11.19
CA ALA A 197 -16.84 -15.50 12.34
C ALA A 197 -18.06 -15.04 13.16
N VAL A 198 -19.27 -15.48 12.84
CA VAL A 198 -20.50 -15.10 13.55
C VAL A 198 -20.40 -15.37 15.06
N GLU A 199 -19.91 -16.55 15.43
CA GLU A 199 -19.76 -16.91 16.84
C GLU A 199 -18.69 -16.06 17.53
N TRP A 200 -17.62 -15.69 16.83
CA TRP A 200 -16.58 -14.79 17.34
C TRP A 200 -17.13 -13.38 17.57
N LEU A 201 -17.92 -12.84 16.64
CA LEU A 201 -18.59 -11.54 16.77
C LEU A 201 -19.55 -11.55 17.96
N ARG A 202 -20.35 -12.60 18.09
CA ARG A 202 -21.29 -12.77 19.21
C ARG A 202 -20.60 -12.78 20.57
N ARG A 203 -19.47 -13.48 20.69
CA ARG A 203 -18.66 -13.51 21.92
C ARG A 203 -18.01 -12.17 22.24
N ARG A 204 -17.77 -11.32 21.26
CA ARG A 204 -17.22 -9.98 21.43
C ARG A 204 -18.28 -8.95 21.77
N GLY A 205 -19.55 -9.27 21.68
CA GLY A 205 -20.66 -8.33 21.89
C GLY A 205 -20.70 -7.21 20.85
N CYS A 206 -20.05 -7.40 19.68
CA CYS A 206 -20.04 -6.43 18.60
C CYS A 206 -21.03 -6.89 17.53
N ALA A 207 -22.00 -6.04 17.19
CA ALA A 207 -22.84 -6.23 16.03
C ALA A 207 -22.03 -5.95 14.76
N GLN A 208 -22.25 -6.72 13.70
CA GLN A 208 -21.58 -6.52 12.42
C GLN A 208 -21.91 -5.13 11.86
N GLU A 209 -23.14 -4.71 11.96
CA GLU A 209 -23.63 -3.41 11.49
C GLU A 209 -22.88 -2.23 12.13
N TYR A 210 -22.43 -2.38 13.37
CA TYR A 210 -21.61 -1.37 14.04
C TYR A 210 -20.24 -1.24 13.37
N LEU A 211 -19.59 -2.37 13.02
CA LEU A 211 -18.32 -2.37 12.32
C LEU A 211 -18.46 -1.82 10.88
N ASP A 212 -19.54 -2.20 10.21
CA ASP A 212 -19.85 -1.74 8.84
C ASP A 212 -20.08 -0.22 8.83
N SER A 213 -20.81 0.30 9.81
CA SER A 213 -21.05 1.74 9.96
C SER A 213 -19.74 2.53 10.13
N TRP A 214 -18.79 2.02 10.92
CA TRP A 214 -17.49 2.65 11.07
C TRP A 214 -16.66 2.62 9.78
N VAL A 215 -16.66 1.49 9.07
CA VAL A 215 -15.95 1.38 7.78
C VAL A 215 -16.53 2.37 6.77
N ILE A 216 -17.86 2.44 6.63
CA ILE A 216 -18.52 3.36 5.72
C ILE A 216 -18.28 4.82 6.12
N PHE A 217 -18.34 5.13 7.42
CA PHE A 217 -18.08 6.47 7.93
C PHE A 217 -16.65 6.94 7.62
N ILE A 218 -15.65 6.14 7.99
CA ILE A 218 -14.23 6.45 7.72
C ILE A 218 -13.99 6.58 6.23
N TRP A 219 -14.56 5.68 5.44
CA TRP A 219 -14.45 5.71 3.98
C TRP A 219 -15.09 6.96 3.37
N GLY A 220 -16.28 7.32 3.82
CA GLY A 220 -16.96 8.55 3.40
C GLY A 220 -16.14 9.80 3.72
N MET A 221 -15.56 9.86 4.92
CA MET A 221 -14.65 10.95 5.31
C MET A 221 -13.44 11.03 4.36
N ILE A 222 -12.75 9.91 4.13
CA ILE A 222 -11.58 9.87 3.24
C ILE A 222 -11.97 10.32 1.83
N ASN A 223 -13.06 9.79 1.28
CA ASN A 223 -13.53 10.15 -0.06
C ASN A 223 -13.85 11.63 -0.21
N THR A 224 -14.53 12.22 0.77
CA THR A 224 -14.86 13.64 0.76
C THR A 224 -13.61 14.52 0.61
N PHE A 225 -12.50 14.12 1.22
CA PHE A 225 -11.24 14.88 1.13
C PHE A 225 -10.38 14.51 -0.07
N THR A 226 -10.42 13.28 -0.56
CA THR A 226 -9.56 12.83 -1.67
C THR A 226 -10.14 13.15 -3.04
N GLU A 227 -11.44 13.12 -3.19
CA GLU A 227 -12.12 13.36 -4.47
C GLU A 227 -12.00 14.82 -4.95
N HIS A 228 -11.83 15.76 -4.01
CA HIS A 228 -11.80 17.19 -4.28
C HIS A 228 -10.41 17.85 -4.22
N GLN A 229 -9.36 17.09 -3.99
CA GLN A 229 -7.97 17.61 -3.91
C GLN A 229 -7.30 17.75 -5.29
N GLY A 230 -7.94 18.35 -6.26
CA GLY A 230 -7.35 18.47 -7.61
C GLY A 230 -7.48 19.81 -8.29
N GLY A 231 -8.08 20.80 -7.67
CA GLY A 231 -8.23 22.13 -8.27
C GLY A 231 -9.25 23.02 -7.54
N PRO A 232 -9.21 24.34 -7.77
CA PRO A 232 -10.28 25.21 -7.29
C PRO A 232 -11.61 24.71 -7.84
N TRP A 233 -12.64 24.68 -6.99
CA TRP A 233 -14.02 24.41 -7.34
C TRP A 233 -14.43 25.35 -8.49
N THR A 234 -14.24 24.93 -9.73
CA THR A 234 -14.72 25.67 -10.87
C THR A 234 -16.03 25.05 -11.30
N HIS A 235 -17.03 25.89 -11.57
CA HIS A 235 -18.34 25.50 -12.11
C HIS A 235 -18.25 24.61 -13.36
N LYS A 236 -17.08 24.46 -13.96
CA LYS A 236 -16.82 23.58 -15.10
C LYS A 236 -16.86 22.09 -14.77
N ASP A 237 -16.53 21.69 -13.55
CA ASP A 237 -16.48 20.27 -13.18
C ASP A 237 -17.88 19.67 -13.02
N LEU A 238 -18.88 20.50 -12.65
CA LEU A 238 -20.27 20.09 -12.58
C LEU A 238 -20.95 19.98 -13.97
N GLN A 239 -20.44 20.67 -14.99
CA GLN A 239 -21.00 20.64 -16.34
C GLN A 239 -20.55 19.44 -17.17
N HIS A 240 -19.45 18.78 -16.82
CA HIS A 240 -18.97 17.60 -17.56
C HIS A 240 -19.75 16.32 -17.25
N HIS A 241 -20.58 16.30 -16.23
CA HIS A 241 -21.42 15.15 -15.88
C HIS A 241 -22.85 15.20 -16.46
N GLN A 242 -23.23 16.25 -17.17
CA GLN A 242 -24.45 16.25 -17.94
C GLN A 242 -24.19 15.71 -19.35
N PRO A 243 -24.77 14.54 -19.72
CA PRO A 243 -24.73 14.13 -21.12
C PRO A 243 -25.35 15.24 -21.94
N THR A 244 -24.61 15.80 -22.86
CA THR A 244 -25.10 16.76 -23.85
C THR A 244 -26.19 16.05 -24.65
N ILE A 245 -27.46 16.20 -24.25
CA ILE A 245 -28.58 15.91 -25.10
C ILE A 245 -28.50 16.94 -26.23
N ARG A 246 -27.88 16.52 -27.35
CA ARG A 246 -28.04 17.27 -28.60
C ARG A 246 -29.51 17.18 -28.95
N ARG A 247 -30.22 18.28 -28.82
CA ARG A 247 -31.51 18.45 -29.45
C ARG A 247 -31.30 18.55 -30.96
N PRO A 248 -32.15 17.95 -31.75
CA PRO A 248 -32.09 17.98 -33.20
C PRO A 248 -32.26 19.39 -33.79
#